data_e88c1fd0339ac196473c4bb34ddec3fb
#
_entry.id   e88c1fd0339ac196473c4bb34ddec3fb
#
_cell.length_a   1.000
_cell.length_b   1.000
_cell.length_c   1.000
_cell.angle_alpha   90.00
_cell.angle_beta   90.00
_cell.angle_gamma   90.00
#
_symmetry.space_group_name_H-M   'P 1'
#
loop_
_entity.id
_entity.type
_entity.pdbx_description
1 polymer ?
#
loop_
_entity_poly.entity_id
_entity_poly.type
_entity_poly.pdbx_seq_one_letter_code
_entity_poly.pdbx_strand_id
1 'polypeptide(L)'
;TATVSRPAGRTAAIRVLALACALAAAACSSNKTEALNPNASAERLYSDAKAEMNAGNWEQAIKTLERVEGRGAGTLLAQQALLDTAYAQWRSGERAQALASVERFIKLNPSSPALDYALYLRGVINFNDDIGVMGTLAGQDLSERDQKASRDAHQAFKQLVEQFPDSQYAADARIRMDYIVNSLASYEVHVARYYFLRGAYVAAVNRAQQAVVDFQGAPATEEALFIMVQGYDRLGLDTLRDDADRVFQKSFPNSKLPQTGIRKTSKAWWHVWN
;
A
#
# COMPACT_ATOMS: atom_id res chain seq x y z
N THR A 1 -58.03 -63.46 -3.36
CA THR A 1 -56.56 -63.39 -3.07
C THR A 1 -55.89 -62.36 -3.97
N ALA A 2 -55.65 -61.17 -3.42
CA ALA A 2 -54.95 -60.08 -4.12
C ALA A 2 -53.48 -60.00 -3.63
N THR A 3 -52.54 -60.31 -4.54
CA THR A 3 -51.11 -60.17 -4.30
C THR A 3 -50.67 -58.74 -4.53
N VAL A 4 -50.23 -58.04 -3.46
CA VAL A 4 -49.63 -56.70 -3.51
C VAL A 4 -48.17 -56.85 -3.91
N SER A 5 -47.80 -56.41 -5.10
CA SER A 5 -46.40 -56.29 -5.55
C SER A 5 -45.74 -55.04 -4.97
N ARG A 6 -44.72 -55.21 -4.17
CA ARG A 6 -43.87 -54.09 -3.65
C ARG A 6 -42.95 -53.58 -4.75
N PRO A 7 -42.85 -52.25 -4.92
CA PRO A 7 -41.93 -51.67 -5.94
C PRO A 7 -40.47 -51.75 -5.46
N ALA A 8 -39.66 -52.56 -6.12
CA ALA A 8 -38.21 -52.79 -5.85
C ALA A 8 -37.31 -51.56 -6.19
N GLY A 9 -37.89 -50.50 -6.77
CA GLY A 9 -37.11 -49.30 -7.23
C GLY A 9 -36.70 -48.33 -6.13
N ARG A 10 -37.45 -48.25 -5.04
CA ARG A 10 -37.21 -47.24 -3.98
C ARG A 10 -36.01 -47.54 -3.08
N THR A 11 -35.70 -48.82 -2.86
CA THR A 11 -34.56 -49.24 -2.02
C THR A 11 -33.21 -49.12 -2.73
N ALA A 12 -33.18 -49.27 -4.05
CA ALA A 12 -31.97 -49.06 -4.85
C ALA A 12 -31.58 -47.55 -4.91
N ALA A 13 -32.55 -46.66 -5.11
CA ALA A 13 -32.32 -45.22 -5.14
C ALA A 13 -31.79 -44.67 -3.79
N ILE A 14 -32.33 -45.15 -2.66
CA ILE A 14 -31.87 -44.75 -1.31
C ILE A 14 -30.46 -45.26 -1.03
N ARG A 15 -30.09 -46.44 -1.51
CA ARG A 15 -28.73 -47.00 -1.35
C ARG A 15 -27.70 -46.21 -2.17
N VAL A 16 -28.03 -45.79 -3.39
CA VAL A 16 -27.16 -44.96 -4.24
C VAL A 16 -26.97 -43.58 -3.64
N LEU A 17 -28.04 -42.96 -3.11
CA LEU A 17 -27.96 -41.67 -2.45
C LEU A 17 -27.13 -41.71 -1.16
N ALA A 18 -27.26 -42.77 -0.37
CA ALA A 18 -26.46 -42.97 0.84
C ALA A 18 -24.98 -43.22 0.53
N LEU A 19 -24.65 -43.91 -0.58
CA LEU A 19 -23.27 -44.12 -1.02
C LEU A 19 -22.64 -42.80 -1.54
N ALA A 20 -23.40 -41.99 -2.25
CA ALA A 20 -22.96 -40.66 -2.72
C ALA A 20 -22.71 -39.68 -1.56
N CYS A 21 -23.55 -39.68 -0.53
CA CYS A 21 -23.34 -38.88 0.68
C CYS A 21 -22.13 -39.35 1.50
N ALA A 22 -21.86 -40.66 1.56
CA ALA A 22 -20.70 -41.21 2.25
C ALA A 22 -19.37 -40.86 1.52
N LEU A 23 -19.37 -40.82 0.18
CA LEU A 23 -18.22 -40.40 -0.62
C LEU A 23 -17.98 -38.88 -0.53
N ALA A 24 -19.03 -38.07 -0.44
CA ALA A 24 -18.92 -36.64 -0.23
C ALA A 24 -18.39 -36.28 1.17
N ALA A 25 -18.76 -37.03 2.20
CA ALA A 25 -18.25 -36.87 3.56
C ALA A 25 -16.78 -37.29 3.70
N ALA A 26 -16.32 -38.27 2.91
CA ALA A 26 -14.90 -38.65 2.88
C ALA A 26 -14.01 -37.62 2.18
N ALA A 27 -14.54 -36.86 1.22
CA ALA A 27 -13.80 -35.77 0.54
C ALA A 27 -13.58 -34.54 1.42
N CYS A 28 -14.41 -34.28 2.44
CA CYS A 28 -14.25 -33.16 3.39
C CYS A 28 -13.32 -33.48 4.58
N SER A 29 -12.80 -34.72 4.68
CA SER A 29 -12.01 -35.18 5.84
C SER A 29 -10.49 -35.05 5.63
N SER A 30 -10.00 -34.43 4.55
CA SER A 30 -8.56 -34.28 4.31
C SER A 30 -7.98 -32.93 4.70
N ASN A 31 -8.70 -32.09 5.48
CA ASN A 31 -8.04 -31.06 6.27
C ASN A 31 -7.48 -31.68 7.55
N LYS A 32 -6.54 -32.61 7.41
CA LYS A 32 -5.56 -32.82 8.45
C LYS A 32 -4.75 -31.52 8.55
N THR A 33 -5.08 -30.69 9.51
CA THR A 33 -4.07 -29.96 10.27
C THR A 33 -3.12 -31.05 10.75
N GLU A 34 -2.12 -31.38 9.93
CA GLU A 34 -1.01 -32.24 10.32
C GLU A 34 -0.42 -31.55 11.53
N ALA A 35 -0.68 -32.12 12.73
CA ALA A 35 -0.22 -31.52 13.98
C ALA A 35 1.27 -31.29 13.78
N LEU A 36 1.67 -30.02 13.71
CA LEU A 36 3.01 -29.56 13.33
C LEU A 36 4.03 -30.42 14.05
N ASN A 37 4.71 -31.31 13.29
CA ASN A 37 5.63 -32.30 13.88
C ASN A 37 6.62 -31.57 14.80
N PRO A 38 6.62 -31.83 16.12
CA PRO A 38 7.49 -31.12 17.05
C PRO A 38 8.97 -31.37 16.78
N ASN A 39 9.32 -32.41 16.01
CA ASN A 39 10.69 -32.78 15.65
C ASN A 39 11.07 -32.46 14.20
N ALA A 40 10.24 -31.73 13.42
CA ALA A 40 10.60 -31.35 12.06
C ALA A 40 11.82 -30.43 12.05
N SER A 41 12.74 -30.61 11.09
CA SER A 41 13.88 -29.70 10.91
C SER A 41 13.44 -28.29 10.50
N ALA A 42 14.31 -27.28 10.69
CA ALA A 42 14.01 -25.92 10.28
C ALA A 42 13.75 -25.83 8.77
N GLU A 43 14.50 -26.57 7.96
CA GLU A 43 14.37 -26.59 6.50
C GLU A 43 13.01 -27.18 6.07
N ARG A 44 12.57 -28.26 6.72
CA ARG A 44 11.26 -28.86 6.44
C ARG A 44 10.13 -27.90 6.81
N LEU A 45 10.20 -27.28 8.00
CA LEU A 45 9.22 -26.27 8.42
C LEU A 45 9.17 -25.10 7.45
N TYR A 46 10.33 -24.66 6.96
CA TYR A 46 10.39 -23.58 5.98
C TYR A 46 9.73 -23.97 4.65
N SER A 47 9.98 -25.18 4.16
CA SER A 47 9.31 -25.72 2.98
C SER A 47 7.79 -25.77 3.14
N ASP A 48 7.31 -26.24 4.31
CA ASP A 48 5.89 -26.31 4.63
C ASP A 48 5.28 -24.89 4.67
N ALA A 49 5.98 -23.93 5.31
CA ALA A 49 5.55 -22.54 5.35
C ALA A 49 5.46 -21.89 3.96
N LYS A 50 6.42 -22.17 3.07
CA LYS A 50 6.36 -21.69 1.67
C LYS A 50 5.17 -22.28 0.92
N ALA A 51 4.83 -23.54 1.16
CA ALA A 51 3.63 -24.16 0.58
C ALA A 51 2.35 -23.46 1.08
N GLU A 52 2.26 -23.16 2.39
CA GLU A 52 1.13 -22.41 2.96
C GLU A 52 1.04 -20.98 2.40
N MET A 53 2.16 -20.29 2.24
CA MET A 53 2.20 -18.96 1.60
C MET A 53 1.68 -19.01 0.15
N ASN A 54 2.10 -20.02 -0.62
CA ASN A 54 1.65 -20.22 -2.00
C ASN A 54 0.16 -20.56 -2.11
N ALA A 55 -0.38 -21.22 -1.08
CA ALA A 55 -1.80 -21.51 -0.95
C ALA A 55 -2.63 -20.31 -0.44
N GLY A 56 -1.98 -19.22 -0.01
CA GLY A 56 -2.63 -18.06 0.59
C GLY A 56 -3.05 -18.25 2.05
N ASN A 57 -2.59 -19.31 2.70
CA ASN A 57 -2.88 -19.63 4.10
C ASN A 57 -1.95 -18.84 5.04
N TRP A 58 -2.06 -17.51 5.01
CA TRP A 58 -1.10 -16.58 5.65
C TRP A 58 -0.94 -16.82 7.15
N GLU A 59 -2.03 -17.01 7.89
CA GLU A 59 -1.97 -17.24 9.35
C GLU A 59 -1.21 -18.52 9.70
N GLN A 60 -1.40 -19.59 8.92
CA GLN A 60 -0.69 -20.85 9.14
C GLN A 60 0.79 -20.72 8.77
N ALA A 61 1.08 -20.03 7.67
CA ALA A 61 2.44 -19.72 7.25
C ALA A 61 3.21 -18.94 8.33
N ILE A 62 2.59 -17.90 8.91
CA ILE A 62 3.20 -17.10 10.01
C ILE A 62 3.59 -18.01 11.17
N LYS A 63 2.67 -18.83 11.69
CA LYS A 63 2.94 -19.74 12.81
C LYS A 63 4.08 -20.74 12.50
N THR A 64 4.17 -21.20 11.25
CA THR A 64 5.21 -22.14 10.85
C THR A 64 6.55 -21.42 10.69
N LEU A 65 6.59 -20.20 10.12
CA LEU A 65 7.80 -19.37 10.01
C LEU A 65 8.37 -18.97 11.36
N GLU A 66 7.55 -18.62 12.34
CA GLU A 66 7.98 -18.33 13.72
C GLU A 66 8.70 -19.54 14.35
N ARG A 67 8.25 -20.75 14.04
CA ARG A 67 8.95 -21.98 14.49
C ARG A 67 10.26 -22.20 13.76
N VAL A 68 10.35 -21.84 12.48
CA VAL A 68 11.62 -21.84 11.73
C VAL A 68 12.60 -20.88 12.38
N GLU A 69 12.17 -19.65 12.68
CA GLU A 69 12.99 -18.64 13.34
C GLU A 69 13.51 -19.14 14.69
N GLY A 70 12.65 -19.73 15.52
CA GLY A 70 13.03 -20.25 16.82
C GLY A 70 14.03 -21.42 16.76
N ARG A 71 13.93 -22.30 15.75
CA ARG A 71 14.82 -23.45 15.59
C ARG A 71 16.12 -23.14 14.86
N GLY A 72 16.05 -22.21 13.92
CA GLY A 72 17.19 -21.79 13.11
C GLY A 72 17.88 -20.53 13.64
N ALA A 73 17.74 -20.18 14.91
CA ALA A 73 18.25 -18.94 15.46
C ALA A 73 19.73 -18.71 15.09
N GLY A 74 20.05 -17.53 14.54
CA GLY A 74 21.39 -17.17 14.07
C GLY A 74 21.76 -17.68 12.68
N THR A 75 20.88 -18.43 12.00
CA THR A 75 21.12 -18.89 10.62
C THR A 75 20.52 -17.96 9.59
N LEU A 76 21.01 -18.06 8.33
CA LEU A 76 20.39 -17.36 7.19
C LEU A 76 18.94 -17.78 6.96
N LEU A 77 18.60 -19.03 7.28
CA LEU A 77 17.24 -19.54 7.15
C LEU A 77 16.28 -18.83 8.13
N ALA A 78 16.73 -18.58 9.37
CA ALA A 78 15.94 -17.81 10.32
C ALA A 78 15.77 -16.33 9.89
N GLN A 79 16.81 -15.74 9.29
CA GLN A 79 16.71 -14.39 8.71
C GLN A 79 15.68 -14.34 7.57
N GLN A 80 15.72 -15.33 6.67
CA GLN A 80 14.74 -15.45 5.60
C GLN A 80 13.33 -15.68 6.14
N ALA A 81 13.18 -16.55 7.14
CA ALA A 81 11.88 -16.81 7.77
C ALA A 81 11.29 -15.54 8.40
N LEU A 82 12.11 -14.70 9.04
CA LEU A 82 11.66 -13.42 9.59
C LEU A 82 11.14 -12.46 8.51
N LEU A 83 11.80 -12.37 7.36
CA LEU A 83 11.33 -11.56 6.23
C LEU A 83 10.06 -12.14 5.61
N ASP A 84 9.98 -13.46 5.45
CA ASP A 84 8.77 -14.12 4.94
C ASP A 84 7.60 -13.97 5.93
N THR A 85 7.87 -13.96 7.24
CA THR A 85 6.86 -13.64 8.28
C THR A 85 6.31 -12.22 8.08
N ALA A 86 7.19 -11.24 7.89
CA ALA A 86 6.76 -9.87 7.64
C ALA A 86 5.92 -9.76 6.37
N TYR A 87 6.32 -10.45 5.31
CA TYR A 87 5.54 -10.51 4.07
C TYR A 87 4.16 -11.17 4.27
N ALA A 88 4.11 -12.31 4.97
CA ALA A 88 2.86 -13.00 5.24
C ALA A 88 1.90 -12.17 6.12
N GLN A 89 2.43 -11.48 7.15
CA GLN A 89 1.68 -10.55 7.99
C GLN A 89 1.11 -9.37 7.16
N TRP A 90 1.90 -8.83 6.24
CA TRP A 90 1.41 -7.79 5.32
C TRP A 90 0.27 -8.31 4.44
N ARG A 91 0.43 -9.52 3.87
CA ARG A 91 -0.58 -10.15 3.01
C ARG A 91 -1.85 -10.55 3.75
N SER A 92 -1.78 -10.84 5.05
CA SER A 92 -2.94 -11.10 5.91
C SER A 92 -3.63 -9.83 6.42
N GLY A 93 -3.07 -8.63 6.12
CA GLY A 93 -3.61 -7.36 6.58
C GLY A 93 -3.06 -6.89 7.93
N GLU A 94 -2.16 -7.63 8.54
CA GLU A 94 -1.53 -7.34 9.83
C GLU A 94 -0.36 -6.33 9.68
N ARG A 95 -0.66 -5.16 9.12
CA ARG A 95 0.34 -4.16 8.73
C ARG A 95 1.29 -3.75 9.86
N ALA A 96 0.76 -3.56 11.08
CA ALA A 96 1.58 -3.13 12.22
C ALA A 96 2.59 -4.21 12.62
N GLN A 97 2.18 -5.48 12.62
CA GLN A 97 3.05 -6.62 12.91
C GLN A 97 4.10 -6.79 11.80
N ALA A 98 3.70 -6.65 10.54
CA ALA A 98 4.60 -6.70 9.40
C ALA A 98 5.72 -5.65 9.51
N LEU A 99 5.38 -4.40 9.84
CA LEU A 99 6.37 -3.34 10.06
C LEU A 99 7.30 -3.68 11.23
N ALA A 100 6.77 -4.17 12.35
CA ALA A 100 7.57 -4.55 13.49
C ALA A 100 8.56 -5.69 13.15
N SER A 101 8.13 -6.67 12.35
CA SER A 101 8.98 -7.78 11.91
C SER A 101 10.10 -7.32 10.97
N VAL A 102 9.81 -6.43 10.00
CA VAL A 102 10.82 -5.84 9.12
C VAL A 102 11.81 -4.97 9.89
N GLU A 103 11.34 -4.12 10.79
CA GLU A 103 12.22 -3.27 11.60
C GLU A 103 13.12 -4.12 12.50
N ARG A 104 12.59 -5.20 13.08
CA ARG A 104 13.38 -6.17 13.84
C ARG A 104 14.46 -6.81 12.97
N PHE A 105 14.13 -7.19 11.73
CA PHE A 105 15.13 -7.73 10.80
C PHE A 105 16.25 -6.73 10.52
N ILE A 106 15.91 -5.50 10.13
CA ILE A 106 16.88 -4.44 9.81
C ILE A 106 17.81 -4.17 11.00
N LYS A 107 17.25 -4.11 12.21
CA LYS A 107 18.00 -3.86 13.44
C LYS A 107 18.95 -5.00 13.80
N LEU A 108 18.51 -6.24 13.64
CA LEU A 108 19.29 -7.43 14.03
C LEU A 108 20.30 -7.85 12.98
N ASN A 109 20.09 -7.50 11.71
CA ASN A 109 20.86 -7.97 10.56
C ASN A 109 21.32 -6.83 9.64
N PRO A 110 22.02 -5.80 10.14
CA PRO A 110 22.38 -4.61 9.37
C PRO A 110 23.37 -4.86 8.22
N SER A 111 24.04 -6.01 8.21
CA SER A 111 24.96 -6.43 7.16
C SER A 111 24.44 -7.62 6.34
N SER A 112 23.16 -7.96 6.48
CA SER A 112 22.58 -9.06 5.70
C SER A 112 22.52 -8.73 4.20
N PRO A 113 22.81 -9.70 3.32
CA PRO A 113 22.64 -9.52 1.88
C PRO A 113 21.17 -9.28 1.47
N ALA A 114 20.22 -9.58 2.35
CA ALA A 114 18.79 -9.33 2.12
C ALA A 114 18.31 -7.98 2.69
N LEU A 115 19.23 -7.10 3.10
CA LEU A 115 18.86 -5.79 3.66
C LEU A 115 18.14 -4.90 2.63
N ASP A 116 18.52 -5.00 1.36
CA ASP A 116 17.84 -4.30 0.28
C ASP A 116 16.37 -4.73 0.14
N TYR A 117 16.11 -6.03 0.20
CA TYR A 117 14.73 -6.54 0.23
C TYR A 117 13.96 -6.08 1.48
N ALA A 118 14.60 -6.08 2.65
CA ALA A 118 13.96 -5.62 3.88
C ALA A 118 13.54 -4.14 3.80
N LEU A 119 14.41 -3.28 3.26
CA LEU A 119 14.11 -1.86 3.03
C LEU A 119 12.98 -1.69 2.00
N TYR A 120 13.01 -2.47 0.93
CA TYR A 120 11.94 -2.50 -0.07
C TYR A 120 10.61 -2.91 0.55
N LEU A 121 10.58 -4.01 1.30
CA LEU A 121 9.37 -4.52 1.96
C LEU A 121 8.81 -3.50 2.97
N ARG A 122 9.68 -2.84 3.77
CA ARG A 122 9.26 -1.74 4.65
C ARG A 122 8.59 -0.61 3.87
N GLY A 123 9.15 -0.23 2.73
CA GLY A 123 8.56 0.75 1.84
C GLY A 123 7.19 0.32 1.32
N VAL A 124 7.08 -0.91 0.83
CA VAL A 124 5.82 -1.47 0.29
C VAL A 124 4.74 -1.57 1.36
N ILE A 125 5.07 -2.02 2.58
CA ILE A 125 4.11 -2.10 3.69
C ILE A 125 3.58 -0.70 4.07
N ASN A 126 4.43 0.33 4.05
CA ASN A 126 4.02 1.72 4.30
C ASN A 126 3.31 2.36 3.11
N PHE A 127 3.66 1.95 1.89
CA PHE A 127 3.04 2.41 0.66
C PHE A 127 1.64 1.79 0.53
N ASN A 128 0.62 2.58 0.77
CA ASN A 128 -0.76 2.11 0.67
C ASN A 128 -1.24 2.27 -0.77
N ASP A 129 -1.10 1.20 -1.57
CA ASP A 129 -1.62 1.12 -2.96
C ASP A 129 -3.14 0.88 -3.01
N ASP A 130 -3.78 0.64 -1.87
CA ASP A 130 -5.20 0.34 -1.79
C ASP A 130 -6.09 1.58 -2.04
N ILE A 131 -5.86 2.19 -3.22
CA ILE A 131 -6.98 2.75 -3.94
C ILE A 131 -7.61 1.55 -4.66
N GLY A 132 -8.34 0.74 -3.91
CA GLY A 132 -9.20 -0.25 -4.55
C GLY A 132 -10.06 0.48 -5.59
N VAL A 133 -10.51 -0.24 -6.60
CA VAL A 133 -11.42 0.26 -7.65
C VAL A 133 -12.56 1.11 -7.06
N MET A 134 -12.95 0.85 -5.82
CA MET A 134 -13.94 1.61 -5.06
C MET A 134 -13.45 2.99 -4.60
N GLY A 135 -12.16 3.18 -4.32
CA GLY A 135 -11.60 4.48 -3.94
C GLY A 135 -11.53 5.46 -5.10
N THR A 136 -11.16 4.97 -6.29
CA THR A 136 -11.19 5.75 -7.54
C THR A 136 -12.62 6.09 -7.97
N LEU A 137 -13.57 5.17 -7.81
CA LEU A 137 -15.00 5.42 -8.06
C LEU A 137 -15.61 6.40 -7.05
N ALA A 138 -15.13 6.41 -5.79
CA ALA A 138 -15.55 7.35 -4.76
C ALA A 138 -14.91 8.75 -4.92
N GLY A 139 -14.04 8.97 -5.91
CA GLY A 139 -13.33 10.23 -6.10
C GLY A 139 -12.41 10.59 -4.93
N GLN A 140 -11.99 9.60 -4.14
CA GLN A 140 -11.02 9.80 -3.06
C GLN A 140 -9.62 9.91 -3.69
N ASP A 141 -9.02 11.09 -3.54
CA ASP A 141 -7.64 11.32 -3.93
C ASP A 141 -6.71 10.78 -2.84
N LEU A 142 -5.67 10.04 -3.24
CA LEU A 142 -4.60 9.58 -2.33
C LEU A 142 -3.96 10.73 -1.56
N SER A 143 -3.97 11.93 -2.14
CA SER A 143 -3.47 13.12 -1.48
C SER A 143 -4.18 13.46 -0.17
N GLU A 144 -5.38 12.91 0.07
CA GLU A 144 -6.16 13.15 1.30
C GLU A 144 -5.90 12.10 2.40
N ARG A 145 -5.08 11.06 2.12
CA ARG A 145 -4.81 9.95 3.05
C ARG A 145 -3.56 10.18 3.92
N ASP A 146 -3.21 9.15 4.68
CA ASP A 146 -2.14 9.14 5.70
C ASP A 146 -0.78 9.57 5.12
N GLN A 147 -0.50 10.87 5.21
CA GLN A 147 0.76 11.46 4.76
C GLN A 147 1.96 10.94 5.53
N LYS A 148 1.78 10.53 6.79
CA LYS A 148 2.87 9.97 7.58
C LYS A 148 3.33 8.65 6.96
N ALA A 149 2.43 7.74 6.66
CA ALA A 149 2.77 6.47 6.01
C ALA A 149 3.44 6.68 4.64
N SER A 150 2.96 7.66 3.85
CA SER A 150 3.59 8.01 2.57
C SER A 150 5.02 8.53 2.74
N ARG A 151 5.28 9.37 3.74
CA ARG A 151 6.64 9.85 4.05
C ARG A 151 7.54 8.72 4.57
N ASP A 152 7.04 7.84 5.42
CA ASP A 152 7.76 6.67 5.92
C ASP A 152 8.12 5.71 4.77
N ALA A 153 7.18 5.49 3.81
CA ALA A 153 7.43 4.73 2.60
C ALA A 153 8.52 5.37 1.73
N HIS A 154 8.41 6.68 1.46
CA HIS A 154 9.41 7.41 0.70
C HIS A 154 10.79 7.30 1.32
N GLN A 155 10.91 7.47 2.64
CA GLN A 155 12.18 7.35 3.34
C GLN A 155 12.78 5.93 3.22
N ALA A 156 11.95 4.89 3.31
CA ALA A 156 12.40 3.51 3.17
C ALA A 156 12.94 3.24 1.75
N PHE A 157 12.19 3.66 0.72
CA PHE A 157 12.62 3.53 -0.68
C PHE A 157 13.87 4.37 -0.98
N LYS A 158 13.95 5.60 -0.44
CA LYS A 158 15.14 6.46 -0.57
C LYS A 158 16.37 5.77 0.02
N GLN A 159 16.26 5.23 1.23
CA GLN A 159 17.35 4.50 1.86
C GLN A 159 17.80 3.29 1.02
N LEU A 160 16.86 2.54 0.45
CA LEU A 160 17.16 1.45 -0.47
C LEU A 160 17.97 1.93 -1.67
N VAL A 161 17.49 2.96 -2.37
CA VAL A 161 18.11 3.46 -3.61
C VAL A 161 19.50 4.05 -3.36
N GLU A 162 19.71 4.71 -2.21
CA GLU A 162 21.01 5.30 -1.83
C GLU A 162 22.02 4.25 -1.39
N GLN A 163 21.62 3.24 -0.62
CA GLN A 163 22.52 2.22 -0.11
C GLN A 163 22.74 1.07 -1.11
N PHE A 164 21.76 0.76 -1.93
CA PHE A 164 21.75 -0.37 -2.85
C PHE A 164 21.28 0.05 -4.25
N PRO A 165 22.01 0.95 -4.95
CA PRO A 165 21.56 1.51 -6.24
C PRO A 165 21.39 0.45 -7.33
N ASP A 166 22.14 -0.67 -7.24
CA ASP A 166 22.11 -1.80 -8.18
C ASP A 166 21.16 -2.93 -7.76
N SER A 167 20.42 -2.75 -6.66
CA SER A 167 19.41 -3.74 -6.25
C SER A 167 18.32 -3.90 -7.30
N GLN A 168 17.84 -5.13 -7.49
CA GLN A 168 16.71 -5.41 -8.38
C GLN A 168 15.43 -4.62 -8.00
N TYR A 169 15.32 -4.17 -6.75
CA TYR A 169 14.20 -3.40 -6.24
C TYR A 169 14.35 -1.89 -6.47
N ALA A 170 15.54 -1.40 -6.80
CA ALA A 170 15.82 0.03 -6.86
C ALA A 170 15.02 0.75 -7.96
N ALA A 171 14.76 0.10 -9.10
CA ALA A 171 14.00 0.69 -10.20
C ALA A 171 12.54 0.92 -9.80
N ASP A 172 11.88 -0.09 -9.21
CA ASP A 172 10.51 0.04 -8.73
C ASP A 172 10.41 1.04 -7.57
N ALA A 173 11.38 1.03 -6.66
CA ALA A 173 11.44 1.98 -5.56
C ALA A 173 11.47 3.44 -6.04
N ARG A 174 12.24 3.76 -7.10
CA ARG A 174 12.27 5.12 -7.71
C ARG A 174 10.91 5.52 -8.25
N ILE A 175 10.24 4.62 -8.98
CA ILE A 175 8.88 4.89 -9.52
C ILE A 175 7.89 5.19 -8.37
N ARG A 176 7.95 4.42 -7.29
CA ARG A 176 7.09 4.65 -6.11
C ARG A 176 7.43 5.94 -5.39
N MET A 177 8.71 6.30 -5.28
CA MET A 177 9.14 7.58 -4.72
C MET A 177 8.56 8.76 -5.51
N ASP A 178 8.66 8.75 -6.84
CA ASP A 178 8.10 9.80 -7.70
C ASP A 178 6.58 9.91 -7.53
N TYR A 179 5.90 8.78 -7.45
CA TYR A 179 4.47 8.74 -7.21
C TYR A 179 4.11 9.35 -5.84
N ILE A 180 4.84 9.00 -4.77
CA ILE A 180 4.61 9.55 -3.42
C ILE A 180 4.85 11.06 -3.41
N VAL A 181 5.95 11.53 -4.00
CA VAL A 181 6.28 12.96 -4.08
C VAL A 181 5.17 13.73 -4.79
N ASN A 182 4.69 13.23 -5.93
CA ASN A 182 3.61 13.85 -6.68
C ASN A 182 2.29 13.86 -5.89
N SER A 183 1.99 12.80 -5.15
CA SER A 183 0.80 12.72 -4.31
C SER A 183 0.85 13.72 -3.15
N LEU A 184 1.99 13.80 -2.44
CA LEU A 184 2.19 14.74 -1.35
C LEU A 184 2.12 16.21 -1.82
N ALA A 185 2.75 16.53 -2.96
CA ALA A 185 2.66 17.84 -3.57
C ALA A 185 1.21 18.21 -3.92
N SER A 186 0.48 17.28 -4.53
CA SER A 186 -0.93 17.47 -4.90
C SER A 186 -1.81 17.75 -3.67
N TYR A 187 -1.53 17.09 -2.56
CA TYR A 187 -2.23 17.35 -1.30
C TYR A 187 -2.02 18.79 -0.81
N GLU A 188 -0.77 19.26 -0.72
CA GLU A 188 -0.48 20.62 -0.27
C GLU A 188 -1.17 21.67 -1.17
N VAL A 189 -1.17 21.43 -2.49
CA VAL A 189 -1.86 22.31 -3.45
C VAL A 189 -3.38 22.24 -3.29
N HIS A 190 -3.94 21.06 -3.03
CA HIS A 190 -5.37 20.91 -2.75
C HIS A 190 -5.78 21.74 -1.51
N VAL A 191 -5.00 21.65 -0.45
CA VAL A 191 -5.22 22.45 0.77
C VAL A 191 -5.04 23.95 0.51
N ALA A 192 -3.99 24.33 -0.25
CA ALA A 192 -3.76 25.72 -0.63
C ALA A 192 -4.94 26.30 -1.42
N ARG A 193 -5.44 25.55 -2.41
CA ARG A 193 -6.63 25.89 -3.21
C ARG A 193 -7.86 26.07 -2.35
N TYR A 194 -8.09 25.15 -1.41
CA TYR A 194 -9.22 25.23 -0.48
C TYR A 194 -9.18 26.53 0.32
N TYR A 195 -8.04 26.91 0.90
CA TYR A 195 -7.88 28.16 1.62
C TYR A 195 -8.04 29.39 0.71
N PHE A 196 -7.49 29.34 -0.49
CA PHE A 196 -7.61 30.44 -1.45
C PHE A 196 -9.06 30.72 -1.81
N LEU A 197 -9.83 29.69 -2.14
CA LEU A 197 -11.25 29.83 -2.50
C LEU A 197 -12.12 30.32 -1.33
N ARG A 198 -11.64 30.20 -0.09
CA ARG A 198 -12.28 30.73 1.12
C ARG A 198 -11.83 32.13 1.51
N GLY A 199 -10.91 32.74 0.75
CA GLY A 199 -10.36 34.06 1.06
C GLY A 199 -9.29 34.06 2.15
N ALA A 200 -8.85 32.91 2.63
CA ALA A 200 -7.78 32.77 3.62
C ALA A 200 -6.41 32.80 2.92
N TYR A 201 -6.09 33.94 2.28
CA TYR A 201 -4.97 34.05 1.36
C TYR A 201 -3.61 33.79 2.01
N VAL A 202 -3.37 34.19 3.26
CA VAL A 202 -2.12 33.94 3.98
C VAL A 202 -1.92 32.43 4.15
N ALA A 203 -2.97 31.69 4.55
CA ALA A 203 -2.89 30.25 4.70
C ALA A 203 -2.70 29.54 3.35
N ALA A 204 -3.35 30.04 2.30
CA ALA A 204 -3.20 29.52 0.94
C ALA A 204 -1.76 29.65 0.44
N VAL A 205 -1.17 30.85 0.59
CA VAL A 205 0.21 31.11 0.18
C VAL A 205 1.21 30.24 0.96
N ASN A 206 1.05 30.11 2.27
CA ASN A 206 1.93 29.29 3.09
C ASN A 206 1.91 27.82 2.65
N ARG A 207 0.74 27.27 2.35
CA ARG A 207 0.62 25.89 1.84
C ARG A 207 1.20 25.73 0.44
N ALA A 208 0.94 26.67 -0.44
CA ALA A 208 1.49 26.68 -1.79
C ALA A 208 3.03 26.80 -1.76
N GLN A 209 3.57 27.65 -0.90
CA GLN A 209 5.02 27.78 -0.69
C GLN A 209 5.63 26.48 -0.17
N GLN A 210 4.96 25.78 0.77
CA GLN A 210 5.40 24.47 1.25
C GLN A 210 5.51 23.47 0.10
N ALA A 211 4.49 23.43 -0.79
CA ALA A 211 4.52 22.56 -1.96
C ALA A 211 5.71 22.85 -2.89
N VAL A 212 6.01 24.13 -3.14
CA VAL A 212 7.12 24.54 -4.02
C VAL A 212 8.49 24.22 -3.41
N VAL A 213 8.64 24.38 -2.09
CA VAL A 213 9.91 24.15 -1.39
C VAL A 213 10.21 22.67 -1.22
N ASP A 214 9.22 21.90 -0.74
CA ASP A 214 9.42 20.51 -0.36
C ASP A 214 9.36 19.53 -1.55
N PHE A 215 8.63 19.89 -2.62
CA PHE A 215 8.35 18.98 -3.73
C PHE A 215 8.77 19.56 -5.09
N GLN A 216 10.01 20.03 -5.16
CA GLN A 216 10.58 20.59 -6.38
C GLN A 216 10.48 19.60 -7.55
N GLY A 217 9.98 20.07 -8.68
CA GLY A 217 9.81 19.24 -9.88
C GLY A 217 8.49 18.45 -9.94
N ALA A 218 7.68 18.42 -8.88
CA ALA A 218 6.36 17.81 -8.95
C ALA A 218 5.42 18.64 -9.85
N PRO A 219 4.58 18.02 -10.69
CA PRO A 219 3.65 18.72 -11.58
C PRO A 219 2.71 19.70 -10.85
N ALA A 220 2.35 19.38 -9.60
CA ALA A 220 1.47 20.22 -8.78
C ALA A 220 2.09 21.60 -8.43
N THR A 221 3.42 21.76 -8.53
CA THR A 221 4.09 23.04 -8.24
C THR A 221 3.72 24.15 -9.21
N GLU A 222 3.24 23.84 -10.42
CA GLU A 222 2.67 24.81 -11.36
C GLU A 222 1.50 25.56 -10.73
N GLU A 223 0.52 24.82 -10.21
CA GLU A 223 -0.65 25.43 -9.56
C GLU A 223 -0.28 26.07 -8.22
N ALA A 224 0.68 25.51 -7.49
CA ALA A 224 1.17 26.11 -6.25
C ALA A 224 1.73 27.52 -6.49
N LEU A 225 2.63 27.68 -7.45
CA LEU A 225 3.18 28.99 -7.81
C LEU A 225 2.09 29.97 -8.27
N PHE A 226 1.14 29.49 -9.06
CA PHE A 226 0.02 30.33 -9.48
C PHE A 226 -0.86 30.77 -8.30
N ILE A 227 -1.12 29.89 -7.31
CA ILE A 227 -1.82 30.26 -6.07
C ILE A 227 -1.03 31.29 -5.28
N MET A 228 0.32 31.21 -5.23
CA MET A 228 1.16 32.21 -4.58
C MET A 228 1.02 33.56 -5.26
N VAL A 229 1.13 33.65 -6.59
CA VAL A 229 0.95 34.87 -7.36
C VAL A 229 -0.38 35.54 -7.04
N GLN A 230 -1.46 34.79 -7.18
CA GLN A 230 -2.82 35.26 -6.93
C GLN A 230 -3.05 35.63 -5.45
N GLY A 231 -2.49 34.86 -4.53
CA GLY A 231 -2.59 35.10 -3.09
C GLY A 231 -1.86 36.36 -2.65
N TYR A 232 -0.65 36.61 -3.13
CA TYR A 232 0.10 37.83 -2.86
C TYR A 232 -0.58 39.09 -3.46
N ASP A 233 -1.16 38.98 -4.65
CA ASP A 233 -1.98 40.04 -5.26
C ASP A 233 -3.17 40.41 -4.36
N ARG A 234 -3.91 39.40 -3.85
CA ARG A 234 -5.04 39.63 -2.93
C ARG A 234 -4.65 40.20 -1.58
N LEU A 235 -3.39 40.03 -1.17
CA LEU A 235 -2.83 40.56 0.07
C LEU A 235 -2.19 41.95 -0.11
N GLY A 236 -2.07 42.48 -1.35
CA GLY A 236 -1.40 43.73 -1.65
C GLY A 236 0.12 43.68 -1.48
N LEU A 237 0.71 42.46 -1.61
CA LEU A 237 2.15 42.23 -1.45
C LEU A 237 2.85 42.22 -2.83
N ASP A 238 2.90 43.37 -3.49
CA ASP A 238 3.32 43.51 -4.89
C ASP A 238 4.70 42.93 -5.18
N THR A 239 5.69 43.18 -4.33
CA THR A 239 7.05 42.65 -4.52
C THR A 239 7.08 41.14 -4.53
N LEU A 240 6.37 40.46 -3.59
CA LEU A 240 6.30 39.04 -3.50
C LEU A 240 5.49 38.41 -4.65
N ARG A 241 4.44 39.12 -5.10
CA ARG A 241 3.69 38.76 -6.29
C ARG A 241 4.59 38.73 -7.52
N ASP A 242 5.33 39.81 -7.76
CA ASP A 242 6.18 39.95 -8.94
C ASP A 242 7.34 38.95 -8.94
N ASP A 243 7.90 38.65 -7.76
CA ASP A 243 8.89 37.60 -7.60
C ASP A 243 8.33 36.20 -7.89
N ALA A 244 7.16 35.88 -7.35
CA ALA A 244 6.50 34.61 -7.59
C ALA A 244 6.07 34.46 -9.07
N ASP A 245 5.57 35.54 -9.69
CA ASP A 245 5.18 35.51 -11.11
C ASP A 245 6.39 35.31 -12.04
N ARG A 246 7.53 35.95 -11.73
CA ARG A 246 8.77 35.74 -12.49
C ARG A 246 9.21 34.27 -12.44
N VAL A 247 9.13 33.62 -11.27
CA VAL A 247 9.46 32.21 -11.11
C VAL A 247 8.45 31.35 -11.87
N PHE A 248 7.15 31.65 -11.75
CA PHE A 248 6.08 30.93 -12.44
C PHE A 248 6.26 30.98 -13.97
N GLN A 249 6.44 32.19 -14.54
CA GLN A 249 6.62 32.35 -15.99
C GLN A 249 7.87 31.66 -16.51
N LYS A 250 8.97 31.66 -15.75
CA LYS A 250 10.21 30.99 -16.12
C LYS A 250 10.08 29.48 -16.06
N SER A 251 9.39 28.95 -15.05
CA SER A 251 9.27 27.50 -14.84
C SER A 251 8.17 26.86 -15.70
N PHE A 252 7.11 27.62 -15.98
CA PHE A 252 5.92 27.13 -16.68
C PHE A 252 5.46 28.07 -17.80
N PRO A 253 6.30 28.32 -18.83
CA PRO A 253 6.01 29.30 -19.87
C PRO A 253 4.75 28.98 -20.72
N ASN A 254 4.33 27.71 -20.72
CA ASN A 254 3.17 27.25 -21.47
C ASN A 254 1.95 26.97 -20.58
N SER A 255 1.95 27.47 -19.35
CA SER A 255 0.84 27.29 -18.42
C SER A 255 -0.45 27.91 -18.94
N LYS A 256 -1.56 27.20 -18.76
CA LYS A 256 -2.91 27.69 -19.07
C LYS A 256 -3.61 28.32 -17.87
N LEU A 257 -3.01 28.26 -16.68
CA LEU A 257 -3.62 28.75 -15.43
C LEU A 257 -3.95 30.23 -15.45
N PRO A 258 -3.15 31.13 -16.08
CA PRO A 258 -3.52 32.54 -16.21
C PRO A 258 -4.86 32.76 -16.95
N GLN A 259 -5.21 31.88 -17.88
CA GLN A 259 -6.46 31.98 -18.65
C GLN A 259 -7.61 31.23 -17.98
N THR A 260 -7.34 30.09 -17.34
CA THR A 260 -8.36 29.20 -16.76
C THR A 260 -8.68 29.50 -15.29
N GLY A 261 -7.73 30.19 -14.59
CA GLY A 261 -7.82 30.45 -13.18
C GLY A 261 -7.57 29.21 -12.31
N ILE A 262 -7.62 29.42 -10.99
CA ILE A 262 -7.52 28.33 -10.00
C ILE A 262 -8.75 27.44 -10.11
N ARG A 263 -8.54 26.12 -10.19
CA ARG A 263 -9.62 25.14 -10.35
C ARG A 263 -10.64 25.27 -9.20
N LYS A 264 -11.89 25.52 -9.53
CA LYS A 264 -12.97 25.36 -8.56
C LYS A 264 -13.12 23.86 -8.33
N THR A 265 -13.18 23.42 -7.05
CA THR A 265 -13.54 22.05 -6.72
C THR A 265 -14.83 21.72 -7.45
N SER A 266 -14.81 20.69 -8.32
CA SER A 266 -16.01 20.22 -8.98
C SER A 266 -16.99 19.84 -7.88
N LYS A 267 -18.19 20.41 -7.88
CA LYS A 267 -19.26 19.92 -7.01
C LYS A 267 -19.41 18.44 -7.32
N ALA A 268 -19.22 17.59 -6.33
CA ALA A 268 -19.46 16.17 -6.50
C ALA A 268 -20.86 15.98 -7.06
N TRP A 269 -21.04 15.10 -8.03
CA TRP A 269 -22.28 14.88 -8.79
C TRP A 269 -23.52 14.62 -7.90
N TRP A 270 -23.31 14.17 -6.66
CA TRP A 270 -24.41 13.98 -5.69
C TRP A 270 -24.96 15.30 -5.08
N HIS A 271 -24.36 16.46 -5.33
CA HIS A 271 -24.93 17.76 -4.95
C HIS A 271 -25.94 18.33 -5.97
N VAL A 272 -26.32 17.54 -6.97
CA VAL A 272 -27.32 17.96 -7.98
C VAL A 272 -28.76 17.93 -7.42
N TRP A 273 -28.95 17.44 -6.21
CA TRP A 273 -30.27 17.23 -5.60
C TRP A 273 -30.59 18.20 -4.44
N ASN A 274 -29.85 19.30 -4.29
CA ASN A 274 -30.23 20.38 -3.38
C ASN A 274 -30.38 21.72 -4.10
#